data_c2569b6c4be10ba75493b11466e67649
#
_entry.id   c2569b6c4be10ba75493b11466e67649
#
_cell.length_a   1.000
_cell.length_b   1.000
_cell.length_c   1.000
_cell.angle_alpha   90.00
_cell.angle_beta   90.00
_cell.angle_gamma   90.00
#
_symmetry.space_group_name_H-M   'P 1'
#
loop_
_entity.id
_entity.type
_entity.pdbx_description
1 polymer ?
#
loop_
_entity_poly.entity_id
_entity_poly.type
_entity_poly.pdbx_seq_one_letter_code
_entity_poly.pdbx_strand_id
1 'polypeptide(L)'
;MKIVRQQIPQGNYVLLNSANSKGERCIYLRYFVDGKYVKRSTDIWVKDCDWDNELQVIKSSHPNADRLNHILSTKYESIRASLIDMLDDGINYHNLSALLACRRQTTTERRTTKSMDLIEYAHEVNNLKYKMEKYGYTSWYNKKKSIEAFETYIVHYSKTERPTFKNLTPSVFDEYVKYRFDVKKNTNKEGINKTLVPLYAALQYAADNGVIPVSQISTIVNKYLPLRETKYKSDSNAEKKIRYLTPEQIKYLYKYSKGIHSQNARDIMDMFFFSFFACGMRCSDLITLEWRHIDMQNKAIKKVQVKTKMEPNITIPLSDNAIEILSRWQKRCLNSRFVFNRLPEDFNVENERQLFLARNAKDKGFNRVLATISRNAKLPFQITMHVARHSFAVMSINQGMSVHMLSRLLGHTSVLATEKTYAQFLTEKVKKDVENLLTFDLQ
;
A
#
# COMPACT_ATOMS: atom_id res chain seq x y z
N MET A 1 -8.16 24.87 -33.75
CA MET A 1 -7.39 25.19 -32.53
C MET A 1 -5.95 24.83 -32.80
N LYS A 2 -5.02 25.81 -32.94
CA LYS A 2 -3.60 25.53 -33.19
C LYS A 2 -3.00 24.97 -31.87
N ILE A 3 -2.56 23.75 -31.89
CA ILE A 3 -1.77 23.17 -30.81
C ILE A 3 -0.41 23.89 -30.82
N VAL A 4 -0.23 24.84 -29.91
CA VAL A 4 1.06 25.46 -29.64
C VAL A 4 1.88 24.41 -28.90
N ARG A 5 2.83 23.79 -29.59
CA ARG A 5 3.83 22.92 -28.93
C ARG A 5 4.64 23.82 -27.99
N GLN A 6 4.38 23.73 -26.70
CA GLN A 6 5.18 24.39 -25.67
C GLN A 6 6.56 23.72 -25.66
N GLN A 7 7.62 24.49 -25.95
CA GLN A 7 8.98 24.01 -25.87
C GLN A 7 9.46 24.05 -24.40
N ILE A 8 10.14 22.97 -23.97
CA ILE A 8 10.75 22.92 -22.65
C ILE A 8 11.83 24.03 -22.57
N PRO A 9 11.80 24.91 -21.56
CA PRO A 9 12.80 25.94 -21.43
C PRO A 9 14.18 25.33 -21.22
N GLN A 10 15.16 25.82 -21.98
CA GLN A 10 16.54 25.36 -21.86
C GLN A 10 17.26 26.13 -20.74
N GLY A 11 17.89 25.37 -19.83
CA GLY A 11 18.66 25.91 -18.74
C GLY A 11 20.13 26.09 -19.10
N ASN A 12 20.78 27.13 -18.57
CA ASN A 12 22.19 27.43 -18.77
C ASN A 12 22.88 27.58 -17.41
N TYR A 13 24.10 27.04 -17.29
CA TYR A 13 24.93 27.26 -16.12
C TYR A 13 25.68 28.59 -16.19
N VAL A 14 25.65 29.33 -15.08
CA VAL A 14 26.32 30.64 -14.98
C VAL A 14 27.00 30.78 -13.60
N LEU A 15 28.12 31.48 -13.56
CA LEU A 15 28.75 31.88 -12.30
C LEU A 15 28.04 33.08 -11.67
N LEU A 16 27.90 33.10 -10.37
CA LEU A 16 27.41 34.26 -9.63
C LEU A 16 28.47 35.39 -9.66
N ASN A 17 28.02 36.65 -9.74
CA ASN A 17 28.94 37.79 -9.80
C ASN A 17 29.75 38.03 -8.51
N SER A 18 29.23 37.58 -7.35
CA SER A 18 29.90 37.73 -6.05
C SER A 18 30.72 36.50 -5.71
N ALA A 19 31.98 36.69 -5.33
CA ALA A 19 32.86 35.66 -4.81
C ALA A 19 32.73 35.54 -3.28
N ASN A 20 32.98 34.31 -2.77
CA ASN A 20 33.09 34.08 -1.34
C ASN A 20 34.47 34.54 -0.80
N SER A 21 34.73 34.38 0.51
CA SER A 21 36.00 34.76 1.16
C SER A 21 37.21 33.98 0.62
N LYS A 22 37.02 32.91 -0.15
CA LYS A 22 38.08 32.11 -0.79
C LYS A 22 38.28 32.47 -2.26
N GLY A 23 37.60 33.49 -2.76
CA GLY A 23 37.66 33.88 -4.17
C GLY A 23 36.90 32.95 -5.13
N GLU A 24 36.06 32.08 -4.61
CA GLU A 24 35.23 31.14 -5.40
C GLU A 24 33.84 31.72 -5.64
N ARG A 25 33.26 31.41 -6.79
CA ARG A 25 31.91 31.80 -7.17
C ARG A 25 30.99 30.58 -7.32
N CYS A 26 29.73 30.73 -6.89
CA CYS A 26 28.75 29.66 -6.99
C CYS A 26 28.24 29.51 -8.42
N ILE A 27 28.15 28.27 -8.90
CA ILE A 27 27.52 27.95 -10.16
C ILE A 27 26.00 27.92 -9.95
N TYR A 28 25.26 28.61 -10.84
CA TYR A 28 23.80 28.66 -10.87
C TYR A 28 23.28 28.09 -12.17
N LEU A 29 22.24 27.28 -12.09
CA LEU A 29 21.41 26.91 -13.24
C LEU A 29 20.37 28.01 -13.46
N ARG A 30 20.39 28.62 -14.65
CA ARG A 30 19.56 29.75 -15.04
C ARG A 30 18.62 29.36 -16.18
N TYR A 31 17.34 29.66 -16.02
CA TYR A 31 16.31 29.52 -17.03
C TYR A 31 15.72 30.88 -17.39
N PHE A 32 15.28 31.05 -18.64
CA PHE A 32 14.51 32.21 -19.05
C PHE A 32 13.06 31.79 -19.24
N VAL A 33 12.15 32.33 -18.40
CA VAL A 33 10.74 31.95 -18.35
C VAL A 33 9.90 33.22 -18.17
N ASP A 34 8.86 33.38 -18.97
CA ASP A 34 7.92 34.52 -18.92
C ASP A 34 8.61 35.91 -18.88
N GLY A 35 9.65 36.07 -19.68
CA GLY A 35 10.38 37.35 -19.75
C GLY A 35 11.33 37.63 -18.59
N LYS A 36 11.52 36.67 -17.69
CA LYS A 36 12.39 36.80 -16.49
C LYS A 36 13.39 35.65 -16.37
N TYR A 37 14.57 35.98 -15.82
CA TYR A 37 15.54 34.97 -15.47
C TYR A 37 15.26 34.38 -14.08
N VAL A 38 15.11 33.08 -14.02
CA VAL A 38 15.02 32.30 -12.78
C VAL A 38 16.33 31.56 -12.59
N LYS A 39 16.94 31.67 -11.41
CA LYS A 39 18.26 31.06 -11.10
C LYS A 39 18.13 30.11 -9.92
N ARG A 40 18.74 28.91 -10.05
CA ARG A 40 18.83 27.91 -8.98
C ARG A 40 20.29 27.65 -8.63
N SER A 41 20.65 27.73 -7.34
CA SER A 41 21.99 27.40 -6.86
C SER A 41 22.28 25.91 -7.04
N THR A 42 23.48 25.58 -7.50
CA THR A 42 23.97 24.19 -7.52
C THR A 42 24.70 23.83 -6.24
N ASP A 43 25.03 24.84 -5.38
CA ASP A 43 25.89 24.74 -4.20
C ASP A 43 27.32 24.27 -4.52
N ILE A 44 27.73 24.37 -5.79
CA ILE A 44 29.08 24.11 -6.25
C ILE A 44 29.79 25.47 -6.42
N TRP A 45 30.96 25.59 -5.82
CA TRP A 45 31.79 26.80 -5.83
C TRP A 45 33.09 26.51 -6.51
N VAL A 46 33.49 27.36 -7.46
CA VAL A 46 34.72 27.25 -8.23
C VAL A 46 35.36 28.62 -8.41
N LYS A 47 36.69 28.67 -8.66
CA LYS A 47 37.36 29.89 -9.07
C LYS A 47 37.07 30.21 -10.54
N ASP A 48 37.13 31.46 -10.91
CA ASP A 48 36.92 31.90 -12.31
C ASP A 48 37.82 31.19 -13.31
N CYS A 49 39.09 30.92 -12.94
CA CYS A 49 40.04 30.22 -13.80
C CYS A 49 39.62 28.76 -14.09
N ASP A 50 38.86 28.13 -13.20
CA ASP A 50 38.43 26.75 -13.31
C ASP A 50 37.09 26.59 -14.02
N TRP A 51 36.47 27.67 -14.47
CA TRP A 51 35.18 27.65 -15.16
C TRP A 51 35.33 27.97 -16.64
N ASP A 52 34.65 27.24 -17.48
CA ASP A 52 34.48 27.49 -18.90
C ASP A 52 33.08 28.04 -19.18
N ASN A 53 33.01 29.33 -19.58
CA ASN A 53 31.72 29.99 -19.84
C ASN A 53 31.08 29.56 -21.15
N GLU A 54 31.85 29.12 -22.15
CA GLU A 54 31.33 28.71 -23.45
C GLU A 54 30.75 27.29 -23.36
N LEU A 55 31.52 26.38 -22.80
CA LEU A 55 31.10 24.99 -22.62
C LEU A 55 30.23 24.78 -21.40
N GLN A 56 30.17 25.76 -20.49
CA GLN A 56 29.41 25.70 -19.21
C GLN A 56 29.79 24.49 -18.34
N VAL A 57 31.06 24.20 -18.28
CA VAL A 57 31.68 23.10 -17.51
C VAL A 57 32.82 23.57 -16.65
N ILE A 58 33.14 22.80 -15.66
CA ILE A 58 34.36 22.97 -14.84
C ILE A 58 35.53 22.38 -15.64
N LYS A 59 36.58 23.19 -15.84
CA LYS A 59 37.77 22.80 -16.61
C LYS A 59 38.50 21.64 -15.97
N SER A 60 39.16 20.83 -16.81
CA SER A 60 39.94 19.66 -16.36
C SER A 60 41.13 20.02 -15.46
N SER A 61 41.50 21.30 -15.42
CA SER A 61 42.52 21.82 -14.48
C SER A 61 42.08 21.76 -13.01
N HIS A 62 40.76 21.67 -12.76
CA HIS A 62 40.22 21.54 -11.39
C HIS A 62 40.34 20.08 -10.90
N PRO A 63 40.88 19.79 -9.69
CA PRO A 63 41.15 18.43 -9.19
C PRO A 63 39.93 17.50 -9.18
N ASN A 64 38.71 18.04 -9.08
CA ASN A 64 37.47 17.29 -9.02
C ASN A 64 36.55 17.57 -10.21
N ALA A 65 37.09 17.98 -11.37
CA ALA A 65 36.31 18.42 -12.53
C ALA A 65 35.26 17.39 -12.97
N ASP A 66 35.64 16.13 -13.21
CA ASP A 66 34.77 15.08 -13.69
C ASP A 66 33.59 14.80 -12.73
N ARG A 67 33.93 14.73 -11.44
CA ARG A 67 32.90 14.50 -10.41
C ARG A 67 31.90 15.65 -10.32
N LEU A 68 32.37 16.88 -10.35
CA LEU A 68 31.55 18.08 -10.23
C LEU A 68 30.70 18.29 -11.50
N ASN A 69 31.27 18.04 -12.69
CA ASN A 69 30.54 18.07 -13.96
C ASN A 69 29.46 17.00 -14.02
N HIS A 70 29.73 15.79 -13.50
CA HIS A 70 28.71 14.75 -13.39
C HIS A 70 27.56 15.17 -12.47
N ILE A 71 27.86 15.83 -11.33
CA ILE A 71 26.82 16.36 -10.43
C ILE A 71 25.99 17.45 -11.13
N LEU A 72 26.61 18.35 -11.88
CA LEU A 72 25.92 19.37 -12.68
C LEU A 72 24.98 18.71 -13.70
N SER A 73 25.49 17.78 -14.50
CA SER A 73 24.68 17.04 -15.48
C SER A 73 23.48 16.33 -14.85
N THR A 74 23.69 15.61 -13.74
CA THR A 74 22.61 14.91 -13.02
C THR A 74 21.54 15.89 -12.50
N LYS A 75 21.95 17.05 -11.95
CA LYS A 75 21.03 18.10 -11.52
C LYS A 75 20.22 18.68 -12.67
N TYR A 76 20.85 18.90 -13.83
CA TYR A 76 20.18 19.39 -15.02
C TYR A 76 19.11 18.42 -15.53
N GLU A 77 19.47 17.14 -15.67
CA GLU A 77 18.54 16.10 -16.15
C GLU A 77 17.40 15.85 -15.18
N SER A 78 17.64 15.89 -13.88
CA SER A 78 16.57 15.77 -12.86
C SER A 78 15.54 16.89 -12.97
N ILE A 79 15.98 18.13 -13.18
CA ILE A 79 15.08 19.27 -13.36
C ILE A 79 14.35 19.16 -14.71
N ARG A 80 15.06 18.77 -15.75
CA ARG A 80 14.48 18.57 -17.08
C ARG A 80 13.39 17.50 -17.09
N ALA A 81 13.63 16.37 -16.42
CA ALA A 81 12.61 15.32 -16.26
C ALA A 81 11.35 15.85 -15.54
N SER A 82 11.53 16.59 -14.45
CA SER A 82 10.41 17.22 -13.74
C SER A 82 9.63 18.23 -14.61
N LEU A 83 10.32 18.93 -15.51
CA LEU A 83 9.68 19.85 -16.46
C LEU A 83 8.90 19.11 -17.54
N ILE A 84 9.38 17.97 -18.00
CA ILE A 84 8.68 17.07 -18.95
C ILE A 84 7.39 16.55 -18.31
N ASP A 85 7.49 15.98 -17.09
CA ASP A 85 6.35 15.46 -16.35
C ASP A 85 5.27 16.53 -16.14
N MET A 86 5.67 17.78 -15.84
CA MET A 86 4.73 18.90 -15.68
C MET A 86 4.04 19.31 -16.98
N LEU A 87 4.70 19.19 -18.12
CA LEU A 87 4.11 19.49 -19.43
C LEU A 87 3.10 18.42 -19.86
N ASP A 88 3.38 17.15 -19.56
CA ASP A 88 2.50 16.01 -19.82
C ASP A 88 1.22 16.08 -18.96
N ASP A 89 1.33 16.61 -17.74
CA ASP A 89 0.19 16.86 -16.83
C ASP A 89 -0.63 18.13 -17.17
N GLY A 90 -0.27 18.86 -18.24
CA GLY A 90 -0.98 20.08 -18.68
C GLY A 90 -0.83 21.29 -17.76
N ILE A 91 0.20 21.33 -16.93
CA ILE A 91 0.47 22.41 -15.97
C ILE A 91 1.15 23.59 -16.68
N ASN A 92 0.58 24.78 -16.52
CA ASN A 92 1.03 26.02 -17.16
C ASN A 92 2.35 26.53 -16.56
N TYR A 93 3.23 27.14 -17.39
CA TYR A 93 4.54 27.70 -17.00
C TYR A 93 4.54 28.68 -15.81
N HIS A 94 3.39 29.23 -15.41
CA HIS A 94 3.29 30.09 -14.21
C HIS A 94 3.73 29.41 -12.91
N ASN A 95 3.68 28.06 -12.85
CA ASN A 95 4.20 27.31 -11.72
C ASN A 95 5.69 26.96 -11.84
N LEU A 96 6.30 27.17 -13.03
CA LEU A 96 7.71 26.87 -13.28
C LEU A 96 8.63 27.77 -12.47
N SER A 97 8.28 29.06 -12.32
CA SER A 97 9.04 29.99 -11.49
C SER A 97 9.04 29.57 -10.01
N ALA A 98 7.96 28.97 -9.53
CA ALA A 98 7.87 28.45 -8.16
C ALA A 98 8.68 27.17 -7.99
N LEU A 99 8.74 26.30 -9.00
CA LEU A 99 9.53 25.06 -9.01
C LEU A 99 11.01 25.36 -9.15
N LEU A 100 11.39 26.33 -9.96
CA LEU A 100 12.78 26.76 -10.17
C LEU A 100 13.26 27.73 -9.09
N ALA A 101 12.36 28.58 -8.55
CA ALA A 101 12.56 29.37 -7.35
C ALA A 101 12.38 28.48 -6.10
N CYS A 102 13.10 27.34 -6.04
CA CYS A 102 13.29 26.68 -4.76
C CYS A 102 13.91 27.74 -3.83
N ARG A 103 13.03 28.43 -3.07
CA ARG A 103 13.45 29.42 -2.09
C ARG A 103 14.59 28.80 -1.29
N ARG A 104 15.73 29.46 -1.25
CA ARG A 104 16.65 29.27 -0.12
C ARG A 104 15.77 29.44 1.11
N GLN A 105 15.48 28.35 1.82
CA GLN A 105 14.95 28.49 3.16
C GLN A 105 15.91 29.44 3.87
N THR A 106 15.39 30.57 4.31
CA THR A 106 16.17 31.50 5.11
C THR A 106 16.76 30.73 6.28
N THR A 107 17.85 31.20 6.85
CA THR A 107 18.48 30.54 8.01
C THR A 107 17.48 30.32 9.16
N THR A 108 16.45 31.15 9.21
CA THR A 108 15.33 31.08 10.15
C THR A 108 14.36 29.91 9.78
N GLU A 109 14.04 29.71 8.48
CA GLU A 109 13.19 28.58 8.04
C GLU A 109 13.93 27.23 8.19
N ARG A 110 15.25 27.17 7.97
CA ARG A 110 16.07 25.99 8.28
C ARG A 110 16.16 25.70 9.79
N ARG A 111 16.14 26.72 10.64
CA ARG A 111 16.09 26.55 12.10
C ARG A 111 14.75 26.03 12.57
N THR A 112 13.64 26.54 12.02
CA THR A 112 12.27 26.07 12.32
C THR A 112 12.04 24.64 11.82
N THR A 113 12.49 24.26 10.61
CA THR A 113 12.36 22.89 10.10
C THR A 113 13.22 21.88 10.88
N LYS A 114 14.39 22.27 11.38
CA LYS A 114 15.21 21.41 12.25
C LYS A 114 14.61 21.13 13.62
N SER A 115 13.70 21.99 14.11
CA SER A 115 12.95 21.80 15.36
C SER A 115 11.60 21.15 15.15
N MET A 116 11.19 20.90 13.89
CA MET A 116 9.89 20.30 13.57
C MET A 116 9.80 18.88 14.15
N ASP A 117 8.67 18.58 14.77
CA ASP A 117 8.36 17.30 15.37
C ASP A 117 8.14 16.24 14.27
N LEU A 118 8.79 15.09 14.39
CA LEU A 118 8.66 13.98 13.41
C LEU A 118 7.23 13.44 13.32
N ILE A 119 6.53 13.38 14.45
CA ILE A 119 5.18 12.79 14.52
C ILE A 119 4.18 13.70 13.84
N GLU A 120 4.24 15.00 14.14
CA GLU A 120 3.43 16.02 13.48
C GLU A 120 3.66 16.02 11.96
N TYR A 121 4.92 16.03 11.56
CA TYR A 121 5.30 15.99 10.15
C TYR A 121 4.83 14.69 9.47
N ALA A 122 4.91 13.55 10.14
CA ALA A 122 4.41 12.29 9.60
C ALA A 122 2.89 12.31 9.38
N HIS A 123 2.14 12.96 10.29
CA HIS A 123 0.69 13.19 10.10
C HIS A 123 0.42 14.12 8.92
N GLU A 124 1.18 15.21 8.78
CA GLU A 124 1.06 16.15 7.66
C GLU A 124 1.31 15.47 6.32
N VAL A 125 2.42 14.72 6.20
CA VAL A 125 2.76 13.96 5.00
C VAL A 125 1.71 12.90 4.68
N ASN A 126 1.20 12.20 5.69
CA ASN A 126 0.12 11.23 5.49
C ASN A 126 -1.16 11.89 4.98
N ASN A 127 -1.53 13.04 5.53
CA ASN A 127 -2.69 13.82 5.09
C ASN A 127 -2.49 14.37 3.67
N LEU A 128 -1.30 14.90 3.38
CA LEU A 128 -0.96 15.42 2.05
C LEU A 128 -1.07 14.34 0.98
N LYS A 129 -0.44 13.17 1.20
CA LYS A 129 -0.50 12.04 0.26
C LYS A 129 -1.92 11.51 0.06
N TYR A 130 -2.77 11.57 1.07
CA TYR A 130 -4.20 11.23 0.93
C TYR A 130 -4.94 12.26 0.09
N LYS A 131 -4.73 13.57 0.33
CA LYS A 131 -5.32 14.65 -0.49
C LYS A 131 -4.88 14.61 -1.95
N MET A 132 -3.65 14.14 -2.20
CA MET A 132 -3.10 13.93 -3.55
C MET A 132 -3.53 12.58 -4.17
N GLU A 133 -4.47 11.87 -3.57
CA GLU A 133 -5.02 10.58 -4.03
C GLU A 133 -3.97 9.48 -4.26
N LYS A 134 -2.78 9.59 -3.65
CA LYS A 134 -1.74 8.55 -3.74
C LYS A 134 -2.17 7.23 -3.10
N TYR A 135 -3.17 7.25 -2.24
CA TYR A 135 -3.85 6.08 -1.67
C TYR A 135 -5.21 6.44 -1.06
N GLY A 136 -6.12 5.45 -1.00
CA GLY A 136 -7.46 5.62 -0.46
C GLY A 136 -7.54 5.68 1.07
N TYR A 137 -8.74 5.98 1.57
CA TYR A 137 -9.04 6.19 3.00
C TYR A 137 -8.54 5.07 3.91
N THR A 138 -8.69 3.80 3.53
CA THR A 138 -8.22 2.66 4.35
C THR A 138 -6.72 2.73 4.63
N SER A 139 -5.91 3.03 3.62
CA SER A 139 -4.46 3.15 3.75
C SER A 139 -4.08 4.36 4.60
N TRP A 140 -4.72 5.49 4.37
CA TRP A 140 -4.55 6.69 5.18
C TRP A 140 -4.85 6.43 6.65
N TYR A 141 -6.00 5.82 6.96
CA TYR A 141 -6.41 5.52 8.32
C TYR A 141 -5.45 4.57 9.04
N ASN A 142 -5.00 3.51 8.38
CA ASN A 142 -4.07 2.55 8.95
C ASN A 142 -2.69 3.19 9.22
N LYS A 143 -2.20 4.04 8.32
CA LYS A 143 -0.96 4.81 8.52
C LYS A 143 -1.11 5.80 9.66
N LYS A 144 -2.23 6.52 9.75
CA LYS A 144 -2.55 7.38 10.88
C LYS A 144 -2.49 6.60 12.20
N LYS A 145 -3.12 5.43 12.28
CA LYS A 145 -3.07 4.57 13.48
C LYS A 145 -1.67 4.07 13.83
N SER A 146 -0.81 3.87 12.83
CA SER A 146 0.58 3.51 13.06
C SER A 146 1.39 4.67 13.64
N ILE A 147 1.17 5.89 13.17
CA ILE A 147 1.81 7.11 13.72
C ILE A 147 1.33 7.34 15.16
N GLU A 148 0.02 7.26 15.42
CA GLU A 148 -0.56 7.39 16.77
C GLU A 148 -0.02 6.33 17.74
N ALA A 149 0.24 5.11 17.28
CA ALA A 149 0.84 4.06 18.11
C ALA A 149 2.30 4.37 18.48
N PHE A 150 3.06 5.00 17.57
CA PHE A 150 4.40 5.49 17.85
C PHE A 150 4.35 6.69 18.82
N GLU A 151 3.45 7.64 18.60
CA GLU A 151 3.21 8.76 19.50
C GLU A 151 2.88 8.28 20.93
N THR A 152 1.98 7.32 21.07
CA THR A 152 1.63 6.71 22.36
C THR A 152 2.86 6.13 23.06
N TYR A 153 3.77 5.50 22.29
CA TYR A 153 5.03 5.02 22.83
C TYR A 153 5.91 6.16 23.33
N ILE A 154 6.11 7.20 22.54
CA ILE A 154 6.95 8.34 22.90
C ILE A 154 6.44 9.02 24.17
N VAL A 155 5.13 9.24 24.28
CA VAL A 155 4.51 9.96 25.40
C VAL A 155 4.54 9.14 26.70
N HIS A 156 4.31 7.84 26.65
CA HIS A 156 4.05 7.04 27.86
C HIS A 156 5.16 6.05 28.22
N TYR A 157 6.05 5.70 27.31
CA TYR A 157 7.02 4.62 27.52
C TYR A 157 8.46 5.01 27.21
N SER A 158 8.66 6.01 26.35
CA SER A 158 10.01 6.50 26.05
C SER A 158 10.56 7.33 27.20
N LYS A 159 11.87 7.19 27.43
CA LYS A 159 12.62 8.07 28.34
C LYS A 159 13.28 9.23 27.60
N THR A 160 13.16 9.25 26.26
CA THR A 160 13.74 10.27 25.39
C THR A 160 12.77 11.39 25.15
N GLU A 161 13.30 12.59 24.87
CA GLU A 161 12.49 13.71 24.42
C GLU A 161 11.73 13.37 23.13
N ARG A 162 10.63 14.09 22.88
CA ARG A 162 9.84 13.98 21.65
C ARG A 162 10.76 14.15 20.43
N PRO A 163 10.74 13.23 19.46
CA PRO A 163 11.70 13.24 18.37
C PRO A 163 11.43 14.38 17.39
N THR A 164 12.41 15.26 17.25
CA THR A 164 12.44 16.32 16.24
C THR A 164 13.52 15.98 15.20
N PHE A 165 13.49 16.60 14.03
CA PHE A 165 14.54 16.39 13.03
C PHE A 165 15.93 16.81 13.53
N LYS A 166 16.02 17.60 14.59
CA LYS A 166 17.29 18.02 15.20
C LYS A 166 17.90 16.92 16.09
N ASN A 167 17.07 16.27 16.91
CA ASN A 167 17.51 15.27 17.90
C ASN A 167 17.22 13.81 17.47
N LEU A 168 16.77 13.61 16.22
CA LEU A 168 16.41 12.29 15.72
C LEU A 168 17.65 11.40 15.58
N THR A 169 17.66 10.33 16.35
CA THR A 169 18.70 9.30 16.32
C THR A 169 18.09 7.94 15.99
N PRO A 170 18.89 7.01 15.45
CA PRO A 170 18.44 5.65 15.21
C PRO A 170 17.93 4.93 16.46
N SER A 171 18.46 5.24 17.64
CA SER A 171 18.06 4.59 18.91
C SER A 171 16.59 4.73 19.23
N VAL A 172 15.93 5.81 18.82
CA VAL A 172 14.49 6.02 19.02
C VAL A 172 13.67 4.89 18.37
N PHE A 173 14.08 4.44 17.19
CA PHE A 173 13.41 3.34 16.49
C PHE A 173 13.76 1.97 17.08
N ASP A 174 15.01 1.78 17.52
CA ASP A 174 15.44 0.55 18.23
C ASP A 174 14.61 0.33 19.50
N GLU A 175 14.48 1.37 20.31
CA GLU A 175 13.74 1.32 21.56
C GLU A 175 12.24 1.06 21.29
N TYR A 176 11.67 1.67 20.24
CA TYR A 176 10.29 1.39 19.84
C TYR A 176 10.11 -0.06 19.39
N VAL A 177 11.01 -0.60 18.59
CA VAL A 177 10.97 -2.01 18.17
C VAL A 177 11.07 -2.94 19.37
N LYS A 178 11.99 -2.66 20.30
CA LYS A 178 12.13 -3.39 21.56
C LYS A 178 10.85 -3.35 22.40
N TYR A 179 10.26 -2.16 22.56
CA TYR A 179 8.96 -1.99 23.22
C TYR A 179 7.86 -2.84 22.59
N ARG A 180 7.80 -2.90 21.25
CA ARG A 180 6.80 -3.72 20.54
C ARG A 180 7.00 -5.21 20.81
N PHE A 181 8.23 -5.69 20.94
CA PHE A 181 8.52 -7.07 21.31
C PHE A 181 8.29 -7.34 22.81
N ASP A 182 8.89 -6.56 23.67
CA ASP A 182 8.97 -6.85 25.09
C ASP A 182 7.68 -6.52 25.86
N VAL A 183 7.10 -5.34 25.60
CA VAL A 183 5.92 -4.85 26.31
C VAL A 183 4.63 -5.26 25.62
N LYS A 184 4.54 -5.05 24.28
CA LYS A 184 3.34 -5.42 23.51
C LYS A 184 3.30 -6.88 23.10
N LYS A 185 4.35 -7.67 23.42
CA LYS A 185 4.47 -9.09 23.10
C LYS A 185 4.18 -9.41 21.62
N ASN A 186 4.52 -8.47 20.74
CA ASN A 186 4.27 -8.62 19.32
C ASN A 186 5.41 -9.40 18.66
N THR A 187 5.20 -10.65 18.36
CA THR A 187 6.18 -11.53 17.70
C THR A 187 6.18 -11.39 16.17
N ASN A 188 5.21 -10.69 15.62
CA ASN A 188 5.08 -10.52 14.17
C ASN A 188 5.94 -9.35 13.66
N LYS A 189 7.14 -9.65 13.17
CA LYS A 189 8.07 -8.68 12.59
C LYS A 189 7.47 -7.86 11.44
N GLU A 190 6.70 -8.47 10.55
CA GLU A 190 5.99 -7.78 9.46
C GLU A 190 4.99 -6.76 10.01
N GLY A 191 4.28 -7.10 11.09
CA GLY A 191 3.37 -6.19 11.78
C GLY A 191 4.10 -5.00 12.38
N ILE A 192 5.29 -5.19 12.95
CA ILE A 192 6.12 -4.09 13.48
C ILE A 192 6.60 -3.21 12.33
N ASN A 193 7.13 -3.80 11.24
CA ASN A 193 7.55 -3.05 10.06
C ASN A 193 6.42 -2.18 9.50
N LYS A 194 5.20 -2.68 9.43
CA LYS A 194 4.04 -1.90 8.97
C LYS A 194 3.78 -0.66 9.83
N THR A 195 4.11 -0.69 11.13
CA THR A 195 3.94 0.50 11.99
C THR A 195 5.02 1.56 11.76
N LEU A 196 6.19 1.16 11.27
CA LEU A 196 7.31 2.07 10.96
C LEU A 196 7.20 2.71 9.58
N VAL A 197 6.56 2.03 8.62
CA VAL A 197 6.43 2.50 7.22
C VAL A 197 6.01 3.97 7.08
N PRO A 198 4.98 4.49 7.80
CA PRO A 198 4.58 5.88 7.63
C PRO A 198 5.61 6.88 8.16
N LEU A 199 6.38 6.52 9.19
CA LEU A 199 7.45 7.35 9.74
C LEU A 199 8.60 7.45 8.74
N TYR A 200 9.02 6.33 8.15
CA TYR A 200 10.05 6.32 7.12
C TYR A 200 9.62 7.04 5.85
N ALA A 201 8.34 6.88 5.46
CA ALA A 201 7.79 7.63 4.33
C ALA A 201 7.79 9.15 4.56
N ALA A 202 7.64 9.57 5.81
CA ALA A 202 7.77 10.98 6.19
C ALA A 202 9.23 11.45 6.17
N LEU A 203 10.17 10.65 6.68
CA LEU A 203 11.59 10.94 6.61
C LEU A 203 12.09 11.04 5.16
N GLN A 204 11.69 10.09 4.31
CA GLN A 204 12.04 10.12 2.89
C GLN A 204 11.46 11.38 2.22
N TYR A 205 10.20 11.70 2.48
CA TYR A 205 9.57 12.90 1.96
C TYR A 205 10.28 14.19 2.44
N ALA A 206 10.74 14.22 3.70
CA ALA A 206 11.50 15.32 4.24
C ALA A 206 12.86 15.50 3.53
N ALA A 207 13.53 14.41 3.17
CA ALA A 207 14.78 14.48 2.42
C ALA A 207 14.57 14.88 0.97
N ASP A 208 13.58 14.31 0.30
CA ASP A 208 13.24 14.65 -1.09
C ASP A 208 12.92 16.15 -1.23
N ASN A 209 12.37 16.76 -0.16
CA ASN A 209 12.08 18.20 -0.11
C ASN A 209 13.19 19.05 0.53
N GLY A 210 14.37 18.46 0.83
CA GLY A 210 15.51 19.19 1.37
C GLY A 210 15.36 19.68 2.82
N VAL A 211 14.38 19.17 3.56
CA VAL A 211 14.17 19.49 4.99
C VAL A 211 15.27 18.90 5.85
N ILE A 212 15.69 17.67 5.53
CA ILE A 212 16.81 16.97 6.20
C ILE A 212 17.78 16.41 5.14
N PRO A 213 19.07 16.23 5.47
CA PRO A 213 20.01 15.64 4.53
C PRO A 213 19.74 14.13 4.32
N VAL A 214 19.90 13.67 3.09
CA VAL A 214 19.74 12.24 2.71
C VAL A 214 20.65 11.33 3.54
N SER A 215 21.85 11.79 3.92
CA SER A 215 22.78 11.04 4.77
C SER A 215 22.19 10.69 6.15
N GLN A 216 21.38 11.57 6.71
CA GLN A 216 20.70 11.31 8.00
C GLN A 216 19.65 10.19 7.88
N ILE A 217 18.96 10.14 6.74
CA ILE A 217 17.97 9.10 6.48
C ILE A 217 18.63 7.76 6.23
N SER A 218 19.67 7.70 5.40
CA SER A 218 20.34 6.45 5.06
C SER A 218 20.82 5.71 6.32
N THR A 219 21.28 6.45 7.32
CA THR A 219 21.68 5.89 8.62
C THR A 219 20.50 5.25 9.35
N ILE A 220 19.31 5.88 9.31
CA ILE A 220 18.12 5.38 9.99
C ILE A 220 17.48 4.23 9.20
N VAL A 221 17.21 4.43 7.92
CA VAL A 221 16.45 3.50 7.07
C VAL A 221 17.24 2.22 6.79
N ASN A 222 18.52 2.30 6.46
CA ASN A 222 19.33 1.13 6.15
C ASN A 222 19.56 0.22 7.36
N LYS A 223 19.56 0.79 8.56
CA LYS A 223 19.74 0.02 9.80
C LYS A 223 18.46 -0.66 10.27
N TYR A 224 17.29 -0.08 10.02
CA TYR A 224 16.03 -0.47 10.68
C TYR A 224 14.95 -0.98 9.75
N LEU A 225 15.10 -0.90 8.42
CA LEU A 225 14.14 -1.43 7.49
C LEU A 225 14.75 -2.43 6.49
N PRO A 226 14.03 -3.52 6.27
CA PRO A 226 13.01 -4.17 7.09
C PRO A 226 13.68 -4.99 8.20
N LEU A 227 13.04 -5.16 9.35
CA LEU A 227 13.45 -6.19 10.31
C LEU A 227 13.54 -7.49 9.51
N ARG A 228 14.77 -7.96 9.26
CA ARG A 228 15.01 -9.11 8.39
C ARG A 228 14.25 -10.31 8.95
N GLU A 229 13.34 -10.87 8.16
CA GLU A 229 12.95 -12.24 8.38
C GLU A 229 14.22 -13.08 8.23
N THR A 230 14.60 -13.79 9.26
CA THR A 230 15.67 -14.78 9.16
C THR A 230 15.31 -15.72 8.03
N LYS A 231 16.14 -15.79 6.97
CA LYS A 231 15.94 -16.66 5.79
C LYS A 231 15.81 -18.13 6.15
N TYR A 232 16.30 -18.49 7.31
CA TYR A 232 16.11 -19.80 7.94
C TYR A 232 15.06 -19.62 9.04
N LYS A 233 13.80 -19.84 8.73
CA LYS A 233 12.90 -20.37 9.72
C LYS A 233 13.45 -21.77 10.03
N SER A 234 14.30 -21.85 11.05
CA SER A 234 14.55 -23.13 11.70
C SER A 234 13.18 -23.74 12.01
N ASP A 235 13.06 -25.03 11.84
CA ASP A 235 11.91 -25.92 11.99
C ASP A 235 10.92 -25.70 13.13
N SER A 236 10.80 -24.50 13.66
CA SER A 236 9.72 -24.13 14.55
C SER A 236 8.45 -23.93 13.73
N ASN A 237 7.63 -24.94 13.71
CA ASN A 237 6.29 -25.13 13.18
C ASN A 237 5.27 -24.01 13.49
N ALA A 238 5.62 -22.77 13.36
CA ALA A 238 4.73 -21.62 13.40
C ALA A 238 4.44 -21.09 11.99
N GLU A 239 4.36 -21.96 10.99
CA GLU A 239 3.64 -21.61 9.78
C GLU A 239 2.25 -21.19 10.20
N LYS A 240 1.84 -19.98 9.86
CA LYS A 240 0.44 -19.56 10.00
C LYS A 240 -0.39 -20.52 9.16
N LYS A 241 -0.78 -21.67 9.75
CA LYS A 241 -1.65 -22.62 9.08
C LYS A 241 -2.91 -21.88 8.65
N ILE A 242 -3.11 -21.79 7.36
CA ILE A 242 -4.35 -21.27 6.79
C ILE A 242 -5.48 -22.15 7.30
N ARG A 243 -6.43 -21.55 8.01
CA ARG A 243 -7.63 -22.23 8.45
C ARG A 243 -8.60 -22.34 7.30
N TYR A 244 -8.95 -23.55 6.94
CA TYR A 244 -9.92 -23.86 5.90
C TYR A 244 -10.78 -25.06 6.34
N LEU A 245 -11.95 -25.21 5.76
CA LEU A 245 -12.85 -26.34 5.99
C LEU A 245 -12.63 -27.38 4.89
N THR A 246 -12.56 -28.66 5.29
CA THR A 246 -12.58 -29.77 4.33
C THR A 246 -13.95 -29.91 3.67
N PRO A 247 -14.07 -30.63 2.55
CA PRO A 247 -15.38 -30.89 1.93
C PRO A 247 -16.41 -31.49 2.88
N GLU A 248 -16.00 -32.39 3.76
CA GLU A 248 -16.84 -33.06 4.77
C GLU A 248 -17.32 -32.04 5.81
N GLN A 249 -16.43 -31.18 6.28
CA GLN A 249 -16.76 -30.11 7.23
C GLN A 249 -17.70 -29.09 6.61
N ILE A 250 -17.53 -28.77 5.33
CA ILE A 250 -18.46 -27.87 4.59
C ILE A 250 -19.85 -28.50 4.51
N LYS A 251 -19.93 -29.77 4.11
CA LYS A 251 -21.21 -30.52 4.06
C LYS A 251 -21.87 -30.58 5.44
N TYR A 252 -21.11 -30.91 6.48
CA TYR A 252 -21.60 -30.95 7.85
C TYR A 252 -22.13 -29.58 8.30
N LEU A 253 -21.36 -28.51 8.10
CA LEU A 253 -21.72 -27.16 8.49
C LEU A 253 -22.95 -26.65 7.72
N TYR A 254 -23.07 -26.99 6.44
CA TYR A 254 -24.24 -26.66 5.63
C TYR A 254 -25.51 -27.35 6.17
N LYS A 255 -25.43 -28.64 6.51
CA LYS A 255 -26.55 -29.37 7.15
C LYS A 255 -26.87 -28.74 8.50
N TYR A 256 -25.88 -28.48 9.34
CA TYR A 256 -26.05 -27.84 10.64
C TYR A 256 -26.73 -26.46 10.53
N SER A 257 -26.38 -25.66 9.53
CA SER A 257 -26.94 -24.32 9.33
C SER A 257 -28.45 -24.29 9.11
N LYS A 258 -29.04 -25.36 8.57
CA LYS A 258 -30.47 -25.49 8.36
C LYS A 258 -31.26 -25.60 9.67
N GLY A 259 -30.65 -26.09 10.75
CA GLY A 259 -31.24 -26.19 12.09
C GLY A 259 -31.03 -24.95 12.98
N ILE A 260 -30.42 -23.88 12.49
CA ILE A 260 -30.21 -22.66 13.26
C ILE A 260 -31.52 -21.89 13.41
N HIS A 261 -31.97 -21.61 14.65
CA HIS A 261 -33.21 -20.88 14.92
C HIS A 261 -33.08 -19.36 14.63
N SER A 262 -31.94 -18.75 14.94
CA SER A 262 -31.73 -17.30 14.77
C SER A 262 -31.71 -16.93 13.30
N GLN A 263 -32.63 -16.05 12.86
CA GLN A 263 -32.66 -15.55 11.49
C GLN A 263 -31.34 -14.83 11.10
N ASN A 264 -30.83 -13.98 11.99
CA ASN A 264 -29.57 -13.29 11.72
C ASN A 264 -28.40 -14.28 11.56
N ALA A 265 -28.37 -15.36 12.33
CA ALA A 265 -27.33 -16.37 12.20
C ALA A 265 -27.48 -17.18 10.88
N ARG A 266 -28.71 -17.50 10.48
CA ARG A 266 -28.98 -18.12 9.15
C ARG A 266 -28.52 -17.21 8.01
N ASP A 267 -28.84 -15.94 8.10
CA ASP A 267 -28.44 -14.95 7.11
C ASP A 267 -26.91 -14.85 6.95
N ILE A 268 -26.18 -14.87 8.07
CA ILE A 268 -24.71 -14.84 8.06
C ILE A 268 -24.16 -16.16 7.49
N MET A 269 -24.81 -17.29 7.78
CA MET A 269 -24.43 -18.57 7.16
C MET A 269 -24.70 -18.59 5.65
N ASP A 270 -25.80 -18.03 5.20
CA ASP A 270 -26.07 -17.86 3.77
C ASP A 270 -24.96 -17.03 3.10
N MET A 271 -24.56 -15.92 3.72
CA MET A 271 -23.44 -15.10 3.21
C MET A 271 -22.10 -15.86 3.23
N PHE A 272 -21.85 -16.66 4.26
CA PHE A 272 -20.64 -17.50 4.36
C PHE A 272 -20.60 -18.52 3.22
N PHE A 273 -21.69 -19.27 3.02
CA PHE A 273 -21.78 -20.26 1.94
C PHE A 273 -21.80 -19.60 0.57
N PHE A 274 -22.47 -18.47 0.42
CA PHE A 274 -22.42 -17.73 -0.83
C PHE A 274 -21.02 -17.27 -1.18
N SER A 275 -20.26 -16.78 -0.18
CA SER A 275 -18.83 -16.48 -0.39
C SER A 275 -18.08 -17.67 -0.95
N PHE A 276 -18.27 -18.85 -0.35
CA PHE A 276 -17.62 -20.08 -0.80
C PHE A 276 -18.06 -20.48 -2.22
N PHE A 277 -19.36 -20.53 -2.50
CA PHE A 277 -19.92 -20.96 -3.78
C PHE A 277 -19.76 -19.93 -4.91
N ALA A 278 -19.50 -18.67 -4.58
CA ALA A 278 -19.18 -17.58 -5.50
C ALA A 278 -17.68 -17.30 -5.54
N CYS A 279 -16.88 -18.35 -5.69
CA CYS A 279 -15.43 -18.31 -5.89
C CYS A 279 -14.65 -17.55 -4.80
N GLY A 280 -15.08 -17.64 -3.54
CA GLY A 280 -14.39 -17.04 -2.40
C GLY A 280 -14.53 -15.52 -2.34
N MET A 281 -15.70 -14.98 -2.70
CA MET A 281 -15.98 -13.54 -2.67
C MET A 281 -15.69 -12.93 -1.30
N ARG A 282 -15.02 -11.77 -1.27
CA ARG A 282 -14.67 -11.08 -0.01
C ARG A 282 -15.91 -10.55 0.71
N CYS A 283 -15.86 -10.46 2.03
CA CYS A 283 -16.94 -9.89 2.85
C CYS A 283 -17.32 -8.47 2.40
N SER A 284 -16.33 -7.63 2.04
CA SER A 284 -16.57 -6.29 1.50
C SER A 284 -17.40 -6.30 0.22
N ASP A 285 -17.15 -7.27 -0.65
CA ASP A 285 -17.84 -7.40 -1.93
C ASP A 285 -19.24 -7.99 -1.75
N LEU A 286 -19.43 -8.85 -0.74
CA LEU A 286 -20.75 -9.40 -0.36
C LEU A 286 -21.70 -8.32 0.16
N ILE A 287 -21.24 -7.49 1.11
CA ILE A 287 -22.13 -6.45 1.70
C ILE A 287 -22.50 -5.36 0.70
N THR A 288 -21.68 -5.15 -0.33
CA THR A 288 -21.92 -4.18 -1.41
C THR A 288 -22.42 -4.82 -2.70
N LEU A 289 -22.82 -6.10 -2.66
CA LEU A 289 -23.36 -6.80 -3.82
C LEU A 289 -24.79 -6.32 -4.08
N GLU A 290 -25.02 -5.75 -5.24
CA GLU A 290 -26.33 -5.27 -5.68
C GLU A 290 -26.93 -6.23 -6.70
N TRP A 291 -28.26 -6.27 -6.82
CA TRP A 291 -28.94 -7.12 -7.78
C TRP A 291 -28.55 -6.84 -9.23
N ARG A 292 -28.22 -5.58 -9.57
CA ARG A 292 -27.72 -5.20 -10.90
C ARG A 292 -26.41 -5.87 -11.29
N HIS A 293 -25.64 -6.39 -10.32
CA HIS A 293 -24.39 -7.11 -10.59
C HIS A 293 -24.62 -8.59 -10.93
N ILE A 294 -25.85 -9.10 -10.73
CA ILE A 294 -26.20 -10.50 -10.89
C ILE A 294 -26.84 -10.72 -12.25
N ASP A 295 -26.23 -11.56 -13.04
CA ASP A 295 -26.76 -12.06 -14.30
C ASP A 295 -27.30 -13.48 -14.04
N MET A 296 -28.61 -13.58 -13.76
CA MET A 296 -29.27 -14.86 -13.45
C MET A 296 -29.33 -15.78 -14.64
N GLN A 297 -29.44 -15.22 -15.86
CA GLN A 297 -29.55 -16.02 -17.09
C GLN A 297 -28.21 -16.73 -17.39
N ASN A 298 -27.11 -15.99 -17.29
CA ASN A 298 -25.78 -16.52 -17.54
C ASN A 298 -25.12 -17.09 -16.27
N LYS A 299 -25.83 -17.15 -15.14
CA LYS A 299 -25.34 -17.58 -13.83
C LYS A 299 -24.00 -16.94 -13.48
N ALA A 300 -23.95 -15.61 -13.45
CA ALA A 300 -22.70 -14.88 -13.33
C ALA A 300 -22.82 -13.61 -12.49
N ILE A 301 -21.70 -13.20 -11.87
CA ILE A 301 -21.57 -11.91 -11.21
C ILE A 301 -20.60 -11.04 -11.98
N LYS A 302 -21.01 -9.81 -12.31
CA LYS A 302 -20.20 -8.77 -12.91
C LYS A 302 -20.09 -7.61 -11.92
N LYS A 303 -19.00 -7.54 -11.16
CA LYS A 303 -18.81 -6.52 -10.12
C LYS A 303 -17.35 -6.11 -10.00
N VAL A 304 -17.11 -4.79 -9.97
CA VAL A 304 -15.81 -4.25 -9.58
C VAL A 304 -15.57 -4.54 -8.09
N GLN A 305 -14.43 -5.14 -7.78
CA GLN A 305 -14.11 -5.49 -6.40
C GLN A 305 -13.72 -4.24 -5.59
N VAL A 306 -14.28 -4.11 -4.39
CA VAL A 306 -14.06 -2.97 -3.49
C VAL A 306 -12.57 -2.73 -3.17
N LYS A 307 -11.81 -3.80 -2.98
CA LYS A 307 -10.41 -3.70 -2.54
C LYS A 307 -9.46 -3.34 -3.68
N THR A 308 -9.65 -3.93 -4.84
CA THR A 308 -8.68 -3.83 -5.96
C THR A 308 -9.03 -2.75 -6.94
N LYS A 309 -10.30 -2.29 -6.95
CA LYS A 309 -10.85 -1.30 -7.90
C LYS A 309 -10.51 -1.61 -9.37
N MET A 310 -10.10 -2.85 -9.66
CA MET A 310 -9.83 -3.30 -11.01
C MET A 310 -11.14 -3.50 -11.74
N GLU A 311 -11.21 -3.08 -12.97
CA GLU A 311 -12.35 -3.35 -13.84
C GLU A 311 -12.68 -4.84 -13.88
N PRO A 312 -13.98 -5.21 -13.96
CA PRO A 312 -14.39 -6.61 -13.92
C PRO A 312 -14.08 -7.30 -15.25
N ASN A 313 -12.79 -7.53 -15.50
CA ASN A 313 -12.39 -8.43 -16.60
C ASN A 313 -12.73 -9.89 -16.30
N ILE A 314 -13.36 -10.15 -15.16
CA ILE A 314 -13.69 -11.50 -14.73
C ILE A 314 -15.14 -11.55 -14.30
N THR A 315 -15.88 -12.30 -15.04
CA THR A 315 -17.20 -12.79 -14.66
C THR A 315 -17.01 -13.91 -13.65
N ILE A 316 -17.52 -13.75 -12.43
CA ILE A 316 -17.50 -14.82 -11.42
C ILE A 316 -18.67 -15.77 -11.72
N PRO A 317 -18.43 -17.04 -12.07
CA PRO A 317 -19.50 -18.00 -12.32
C PRO A 317 -20.21 -18.33 -10.99
N LEU A 318 -21.52 -18.52 -11.08
CA LEU A 318 -22.38 -18.92 -9.95
C LEU A 318 -22.71 -20.41 -10.06
N SER A 319 -22.38 -21.16 -9.03
CA SER A 319 -22.85 -22.54 -8.88
C SER A 319 -24.35 -22.59 -8.58
N ASP A 320 -24.98 -23.74 -8.79
CA ASP A 320 -26.41 -23.91 -8.48
C ASP A 320 -26.72 -23.65 -7.00
N ASN A 321 -25.78 -24.01 -6.08
CA ASN A 321 -25.92 -23.68 -4.66
C ASN A 321 -25.91 -22.15 -4.41
N ALA A 322 -25.10 -21.39 -5.15
CA ALA A 322 -25.12 -19.93 -5.05
C ALA A 322 -26.41 -19.35 -5.59
N ILE A 323 -26.94 -19.88 -6.69
CA ILE A 323 -28.24 -19.50 -7.27
C ILE A 323 -29.37 -19.78 -6.30
N GLU A 324 -29.37 -20.94 -5.63
CA GLU A 324 -30.38 -21.28 -4.61
C GLU A 324 -30.38 -20.22 -3.48
N ILE A 325 -29.22 -19.82 -2.99
CA ILE A 325 -29.10 -18.75 -1.98
C ILE A 325 -29.66 -17.44 -2.51
N LEU A 326 -29.28 -17.02 -3.71
CA LEU A 326 -29.79 -15.80 -4.33
C LEU A 326 -31.31 -15.81 -4.48
N SER A 327 -31.88 -16.93 -4.93
CA SER A 327 -33.32 -17.08 -5.11
C SER A 327 -34.11 -16.95 -3.79
N ARG A 328 -33.56 -17.49 -2.68
CA ARG A 328 -34.14 -17.28 -1.33
C ARG A 328 -34.12 -15.82 -0.90
N TRP A 329 -32.99 -15.14 -1.15
CA TRP A 329 -32.84 -13.73 -0.80
C TRP A 329 -33.70 -12.82 -1.67
N GLN A 330 -33.80 -13.11 -2.97
CA GLN A 330 -34.68 -12.36 -3.88
C GLN A 330 -36.13 -12.39 -3.43
N LYS A 331 -36.66 -13.57 -3.03
CA LYS A 331 -38.03 -13.70 -2.51
C LYS A 331 -38.23 -12.91 -1.21
N ARG A 332 -37.20 -12.79 -0.37
CA ARG A 332 -37.32 -12.11 0.93
C ARG A 332 -37.11 -10.59 0.84
N CYS A 333 -36.32 -10.14 -0.10
CA CYS A 333 -35.84 -8.75 -0.22
C CYS A 333 -36.18 -8.20 -1.62
N LEU A 334 -37.46 -8.29 -2.04
CA LEU A 334 -37.91 -7.94 -3.39
C LEU A 334 -37.56 -6.53 -3.83
N ASN A 335 -37.51 -5.57 -2.90
CA ASN A 335 -37.27 -4.14 -3.18
C ASN A 335 -35.91 -3.64 -2.64
N SER A 336 -35.02 -4.54 -2.22
CA SER A 336 -33.72 -4.13 -1.73
C SER A 336 -32.74 -3.96 -2.88
N ARG A 337 -31.97 -2.86 -2.86
CA ARG A 337 -30.86 -2.63 -3.75
C ARG A 337 -29.76 -3.67 -3.55
N PHE A 338 -29.46 -4.00 -2.28
CA PHE A 338 -28.39 -4.92 -1.91
C PHE A 338 -28.90 -6.34 -1.74
N VAL A 339 -28.21 -7.31 -2.35
CA VAL A 339 -28.58 -8.73 -2.32
C VAL A 339 -28.77 -9.24 -0.89
N PHE A 340 -27.86 -8.93 0.01
CA PHE A 340 -27.90 -9.41 1.41
C PHE A 340 -28.47 -8.39 2.40
N ASN A 341 -29.00 -7.28 1.93
CA ASN A 341 -29.66 -6.23 2.74
C ASN A 341 -28.90 -5.92 4.05
N ARG A 342 -27.59 -5.68 3.95
CA ARG A 342 -26.71 -5.38 5.09
C ARG A 342 -26.33 -3.91 5.17
N LEU A 343 -26.65 -3.14 4.16
CA LEU A 343 -26.45 -1.69 4.08
C LEU A 343 -27.80 -1.01 3.84
N PRO A 344 -27.97 0.25 4.27
CA PRO A 344 -29.15 1.04 3.92
C PRO A 344 -29.30 1.20 2.40
N GLU A 345 -30.51 1.38 1.90
CA GLU A 345 -30.82 1.51 0.46
C GLU A 345 -30.10 2.71 -0.18
N ASP A 346 -29.99 3.82 0.59
CA ASP A 346 -29.34 5.08 0.19
C ASP A 346 -27.82 5.08 0.45
N PHE A 347 -27.23 3.94 0.87
CA PHE A 347 -25.83 3.87 1.22
C PHE A 347 -24.92 4.23 0.04
N ASN A 348 -24.06 5.26 0.23
CA ASN A 348 -23.10 5.67 -0.78
C ASN A 348 -21.86 4.77 -0.76
N VAL A 349 -21.76 3.84 -1.71
CA VAL A 349 -20.63 2.91 -1.86
C VAL A 349 -19.34 3.58 -2.32
N GLU A 350 -19.45 4.78 -2.95
CA GLU A 350 -18.30 5.57 -3.40
C GLU A 350 -17.64 6.33 -2.24
N ASN A 351 -18.34 6.53 -1.13
CA ASN A 351 -17.78 7.17 0.04
C ASN A 351 -16.86 6.20 0.80
N GLU A 352 -15.55 6.29 0.51
CA GLU A 352 -14.54 5.39 1.08
C GLU A 352 -14.55 5.33 2.61
N ARG A 353 -14.81 6.45 3.30
CA ARG A 353 -14.87 6.50 4.76
C ARG A 353 -16.08 5.74 5.30
N GLN A 354 -17.26 5.99 4.75
CA GLN A 354 -18.49 5.30 5.15
C GLN A 354 -18.36 3.80 4.88
N LEU A 355 -17.85 3.43 3.70
CA LEU A 355 -17.63 2.05 3.31
C LEU A 355 -16.63 1.33 4.22
N PHE A 356 -15.52 2.00 4.60
CA PHE A 356 -14.55 1.47 5.54
C PHE A 356 -15.17 1.19 6.92
N LEU A 357 -15.96 2.13 7.46
CA LEU A 357 -16.61 1.99 8.75
C LEU A 357 -17.68 0.87 8.73
N ALA A 358 -18.54 0.87 7.72
CA ALA A 358 -19.58 -0.13 7.54
C ALA A 358 -18.99 -1.54 7.42
N ARG A 359 -17.99 -1.71 6.55
CA ARG A 359 -17.29 -2.98 6.37
C ARG A 359 -16.69 -3.51 7.67
N ASN A 360 -15.95 -2.67 8.41
CA ASN A 360 -15.32 -3.10 9.65
C ASN A 360 -16.34 -3.46 10.74
N ALA A 361 -17.44 -2.72 10.84
CA ALA A 361 -18.51 -3.02 11.78
C ALA A 361 -19.22 -4.35 11.43
N LYS A 362 -19.56 -4.55 10.14
CA LYS A 362 -20.24 -5.77 9.68
C LYS A 362 -19.33 -6.98 9.80
N ASP A 363 -18.05 -6.90 9.38
CA ASP A 363 -17.10 -8.02 9.47
C ASP A 363 -16.90 -8.47 10.92
N LYS A 364 -16.74 -7.54 11.87
CA LYS A 364 -16.67 -7.86 13.30
C LYS A 364 -17.96 -8.53 13.80
N GLY A 365 -19.14 -8.02 13.39
CA GLY A 365 -20.43 -8.58 13.76
C GLY A 365 -20.59 -10.00 13.23
N PHE A 366 -20.31 -10.23 11.96
CA PHE A 366 -20.39 -11.55 11.31
C PHE A 366 -19.45 -12.55 11.97
N ASN A 367 -18.17 -12.17 12.18
CA ASN A 367 -17.19 -13.07 12.78
C ASN A 367 -17.54 -13.43 14.24
N ARG A 368 -18.21 -12.54 14.99
CA ARG A 368 -18.73 -12.87 16.33
C ARG A 368 -19.81 -13.96 16.27
N VAL A 369 -20.75 -13.85 15.36
CA VAL A 369 -21.80 -14.87 15.17
C VAL A 369 -21.21 -16.19 14.68
N LEU A 370 -20.30 -16.14 13.69
CA LEU A 370 -19.60 -17.31 13.17
C LEU A 370 -18.78 -18.02 14.26
N ALA A 371 -18.16 -17.27 15.20
CA ALA A 371 -17.45 -17.85 16.35
C ALA A 371 -18.41 -18.64 17.26
N THR A 372 -19.61 -18.13 17.51
CA THR A 372 -20.63 -18.84 18.29
C THR A 372 -21.10 -20.10 17.57
N ILE A 373 -21.37 -20.01 16.26
CA ILE A 373 -21.74 -21.16 15.42
C ILE A 373 -20.62 -22.23 15.45
N SER A 374 -19.36 -21.82 15.30
CA SER A 374 -18.21 -22.75 15.33
C SER A 374 -18.14 -23.56 16.62
N ARG A 375 -18.39 -22.88 17.75
CA ARG A 375 -18.39 -23.52 19.07
C ARG A 375 -19.55 -24.51 19.22
N ASN A 376 -20.76 -24.08 18.83
CA ASN A 376 -21.95 -24.91 18.94
C ASN A 376 -21.92 -26.12 17.98
N ALA A 377 -21.38 -25.92 16.78
CA ALA A 377 -21.17 -26.98 15.80
C ALA A 377 -19.90 -27.83 16.08
N LYS A 378 -19.19 -27.58 17.19
CA LYS A 378 -17.98 -28.31 17.59
C LYS A 378 -16.93 -28.36 16.46
N LEU A 379 -16.76 -27.27 15.71
CA LEU A 379 -15.70 -27.19 14.70
C LEU A 379 -14.32 -27.14 15.36
N PRO A 380 -13.24 -27.63 14.70
CA PRO A 380 -11.91 -27.68 15.26
C PRO A 380 -11.27 -26.29 15.45
N PHE A 381 -11.87 -25.24 14.87
CA PHE A 381 -11.44 -23.85 15.00
C PHE A 381 -12.60 -22.89 14.75
N GLN A 382 -12.41 -21.64 15.15
CA GLN A 382 -13.37 -20.58 14.83
C GLN A 382 -13.31 -20.22 13.36
N ILE A 383 -14.45 -20.31 12.67
CA ILE A 383 -14.61 -19.83 11.30
C ILE A 383 -14.84 -18.32 11.29
N THR A 384 -14.41 -17.70 10.20
CA THR A 384 -14.62 -16.30 9.87
C THR A 384 -15.05 -16.20 8.42
N MET A 385 -15.53 -15.04 7.97
CA MET A 385 -15.85 -14.84 6.55
C MET A 385 -14.65 -15.15 5.62
N HIS A 386 -13.42 -14.96 6.12
CA HIS A 386 -12.21 -15.29 5.36
C HIS A 386 -11.98 -16.80 5.18
N VAL A 387 -12.48 -17.61 6.13
CA VAL A 387 -12.37 -19.08 6.05
C VAL A 387 -13.16 -19.61 4.86
N ALA A 388 -14.33 -19.05 4.52
CA ALA A 388 -15.07 -19.44 3.31
C ALA A 388 -14.19 -19.30 2.06
N ARG A 389 -13.50 -18.17 1.93
CA ARG A 389 -12.59 -17.89 0.82
C ARG A 389 -11.37 -18.82 0.82
N HIS A 390 -10.75 -19.06 1.96
CA HIS A 390 -9.64 -19.99 2.06
C HIS A 390 -10.05 -21.43 1.72
N SER A 391 -11.24 -21.86 2.17
CA SER A 391 -11.77 -23.18 1.86
C SER A 391 -12.01 -23.35 0.35
N PHE A 392 -12.59 -22.36 -0.31
CA PHE A 392 -12.72 -22.36 -1.77
C PHE A 392 -11.36 -22.49 -2.44
N ALA A 393 -10.38 -21.66 -2.04
CA ALA A 393 -9.06 -21.64 -2.67
C ALA A 393 -8.32 -22.97 -2.52
N VAL A 394 -8.29 -23.53 -1.29
CA VAL A 394 -7.61 -24.81 -1.03
C VAL A 394 -8.30 -25.96 -1.79
N MET A 395 -9.64 -25.98 -1.80
CA MET A 395 -10.38 -26.99 -2.52
C MET A 395 -10.13 -26.89 -4.05
N SER A 396 -10.09 -25.67 -4.60
CA SER A 396 -9.78 -25.44 -6.02
C SER A 396 -8.38 -25.93 -6.39
N ILE A 397 -7.38 -25.68 -5.56
CA ILE A 397 -6.00 -26.19 -5.74
C ILE A 397 -6.00 -27.73 -5.74
N ASN A 398 -6.65 -28.33 -4.74
CA ASN A 398 -6.70 -29.79 -4.62
C ASN A 398 -7.42 -30.47 -5.80
N GLN A 399 -8.38 -29.76 -6.42
CA GLN A 399 -9.10 -30.22 -7.61
C GLN A 399 -8.40 -29.90 -8.94
N GLY A 400 -7.19 -29.34 -8.91
CA GLY A 400 -6.40 -29.12 -10.10
C GLY A 400 -6.55 -27.75 -10.77
N MET A 401 -7.28 -26.81 -10.19
CA MET A 401 -7.37 -25.46 -10.74
C MET A 401 -5.99 -24.80 -10.82
N SER A 402 -5.67 -24.17 -11.94
CA SER A 402 -4.41 -23.43 -12.09
C SER A 402 -4.36 -22.21 -11.16
N VAL A 403 -3.15 -21.89 -10.67
CA VAL A 403 -2.94 -20.74 -9.78
C VAL A 403 -3.35 -19.43 -10.44
N HIS A 404 -3.15 -19.30 -11.74
CA HIS A 404 -3.57 -18.15 -12.53
C HIS A 404 -5.09 -17.98 -12.50
N MET A 405 -5.84 -19.06 -12.79
CA MET A 405 -7.32 -19.01 -12.75
C MET A 405 -7.81 -18.72 -11.35
N LEU A 406 -7.26 -19.38 -10.33
CA LEU A 406 -7.59 -19.13 -8.94
C LEU A 406 -7.32 -17.67 -8.54
N SER A 407 -6.15 -17.13 -8.90
CA SER A 407 -5.78 -15.74 -8.63
C SER A 407 -6.79 -14.76 -9.23
N ARG A 408 -7.20 -15.01 -10.47
CA ARG A 408 -8.23 -14.22 -11.15
C ARG A 408 -9.57 -14.28 -10.43
N LEU A 409 -10.10 -15.48 -10.16
CA LEU A 409 -11.39 -15.66 -9.45
C LEU A 409 -11.38 -15.02 -8.06
N LEU A 410 -10.27 -15.12 -7.34
CA LEU A 410 -10.10 -14.44 -6.06
C LEU A 410 -9.93 -12.92 -6.24
N GLY A 411 -9.65 -12.40 -7.42
CA GLY A 411 -9.40 -10.98 -7.68
C GLY A 411 -8.16 -10.48 -6.95
N HIS A 412 -7.05 -11.20 -7.07
CA HIS A 412 -5.74 -10.73 -6.66
C HIS A 412 -5.11 -9.91 -7.79
N THR A 413 -4.43 -8.83 -7.44
CA THR A 413 -3.72 -7.98 -8.41
C THR A 413 -2.50 -8.66 -9.02
N SER A 414 -2.00 -9.72 -8.39
CA SER A 414 -0.86 -10.49 -8.85
C SER A 414 -1.00 -11.96 -8.46
N VAL A 415 -0.56 -12.85 -9.35
CA VAL A 415 -0.53 -14.30 -9.12
C VAL A 415 0.36 -14.64 -7.92
N LEU A 416 1.47 -13.90 -7.75
CA LEU A 416 2.40 -14.04 -6.63
C LEU A 416 1.72 -13.93 -5.26
N ALA A 417 0.65 -13.12 -5.14
CA ALA A 417 -0.13 -13.02 -3.91
C ALA A 417 -0.85 -14.34 -3.58
N THR A 418 -1.36 -15.05 -4.60
CA THR A 418 -1.98 -16.36 -4.45
C THR A 418 -0.95 -17.43 -4.11
N GLU A 419 0.17 -17.46 -4.83
CA GLU A 419 1.28 -18.38 -4.61
C GLU A 419 1.82 -18.26 -3.18
N LYS A 420 2.16 -17.06 -2.73
CA LYS A 420 2.64 -16.83 -1.35
C LYS A 420 1.62 -17.25 -0.29
N THR A 421 0.34 -17.01 -0.55
CA THR A 421 -0.71 -17.32 0.42
C THR A 421 -0.93 -18.82 0.54
N TYR A 422 -0.91 -19.56 -0.58
CA TYR A 422 -1.27 -20.98 -0.63
C TYR A 422 -0.07 -21.89 -0.98
N ALA A 423 1.17 -21.41 -0.79
CA ALA A 423 2.40 -22.12 -1.16
C ALA A 423 2.46 -23.57 -0.66
N GLN A 424 2.08 -23.83 0.60
CA GLN A 424 2.10 -25.17 1.16
C GLN A 424 1.19 -26.15 0.41
N PHE A 425 -0.04 -25.72 0.04
CA PHE A 425 -0.98 -26.57 -0.71
C PHE A 425 -0.54 -26.82 -2.13
N LEU A 426 0.10 -25.82 -2.75
CA LEU A 426 0.70 -25.98 -4.07
C LEU A 426 1.85 -26.97 -4.04
N THR A 427 2.70 -26.93 -3.02
CA THR A 427 3.80 -27.89 -2.83
C THR A 427 3.29 -29.32 -2.62
N GLU A 428 2.26 -29.49 -1.77
CA GLU A 428 1.63 -30.80 -1.54
C GLU A 428 1.00 -31.35 -2.82
N LYS A 429 0.38 -30.48 -3.63
CA LYS A 429 -0.15 -30.88 -4.92
C LYS A 429 0.95 -31.30 -5.90
N VAL A 430 2.01 -30.50 -6.05
CA VAL A 430 3.14 -30.83 -6.92
C VAL A 430 3.75 -32.19 -6.55
N LYS A 431 3.90 -32.49 -5.24
CA LYS A 431 4.37 -33.80 -4.81
C LYS A 431 3.47 -34.93 -5.32
N LYS A 432 2.15 -34.83 -5.14
CA LYS A 432 1.18 -35.82 -5.64
C LYS A 432 1.20 -35.95 -7.16
N ASP A 433 1.27 -34.82 -7.87
CA ASP A 433 1.30 -34.82 -9.32
C ASP A 433 2.59 -35.49 -9.84
N VAL A 434 3.74 -35.24 -9.21
CA VAL A 434 5.01 -35.89 -9.53
C VAL A 434 4.99 -37.38 -9.20
N GLU A 435 4.45 -37.77 -8.03
CA GLU A 435 4.27 -39.17 -7.65
C GLU A 435 3.43 -39.90 -8.71
N ASN A 436 2.27 -39.34 -9.08
CA ASN A 436 1.40 -39.92 -10.11
C ASN A 436 2.07 -39.99 -11.50
N LEU A 437 2.84 -38.96 -11.88
CA LEU A 437 3.50 -38.85 -13.17
C LEU A 437 4.64 -39.90 -13.30
N LEU A 438 5.34 -40.16 -12.20
CA LEU A 438 6.54 -41.02 -12.20
C LEU A 438 6.25 -42.47 -11.74
N THR A 439 4.99 -42.78 -11.43
CA THR A 439 4.57 -44.17 -11.12
C THR A 439 4.28 -44.89 -12.42
N PHE A 440 5.26 -45.64 -12.92
CA PHE A 440 5.10 -46.56 -14.04
C PHE A 440 5.79 -47.89 -13.72
N ASP A 441 5.20 -49.00 -14.18
CA ASP A 441 5.78 -50.31 -14.03
C ASP A 441 7.07 -50.41 -14.84
N LEU A 442 8.17 -50.65 -14.15
CA LEU A 442 9.51 -50.92 -14.75
C LEU A 442 9.75 -52.42 -15.03
N GLN A 443 8.67 -53.23 -15.07
CA GLN A 443 8.78 -54.68 -15.38
C GLN A 443 8.88 -54.95 -16.87
#